data_40dd603dd5419db56a4eb6667f0b2298
#
_entry.id   40dd603dd5419db56a4eb6667f0b2298
#
_cell.length_a   1.000
_cell.length_b   1.000
_cell.length_c   1.000
_cell.angle_alpha   90.00
_cell.angle_beta   90.00
_cell.angle_gamma   90.00
#
_symmetry.space_group_name_H-M   'P 1'
#
loop_
_entity.id
_entity.type
_entity.pdbx_description
1 polymer ?
#
loop_
_entity_poly.entity_id
_entity_poly.type
_entity_poly.pdbx_seq_one_letter_code
_entity_poly.pdbx_strand_id
1 'polypeptide(L)'
;SFISDLFFQSVGLIAYLLSFTLIITGINIFTKKEFFLIIENIFFGILYSVFGTLFLTFFYSKDFTFYINGNGGFVGNYLDKTFLNSFIQINEDISYYILILLILFFFLVSINFRPINFYNNIKKIINLLTKSRNKNYTDKSEIINEYIPQDEIKNLIQEDLPFIKAENKSENKIKFK
;
A
#
# COMPACT_ATOMS: atom_id res chain seq x y z
N SER A 1 -28.17 4.20 -3.34
CA SER A 1 -28.52 4.29 -4.76
C SER A 1 -28.98 2.92 -5.26
N PHE A 2 -29.87 2.90 -6.25
CA PHE A 2 -30.46 1.65 -6.76
C PHE A 2 -29.43 0.58 -7.15
N ILE A 3 -28.33 0.98 -7.78
CA ILE A 3 -27.25 0.07 -8.19
C ILE A 3 -26.55 -0.56 -6.97
N SER A 4 -26.26 0.24 -5.96
CA SER A 4 -25.65 -0.24 -4.72
C SER A 4 -26.52 -1.27 -4.01
N ASP A 5 -27.83 -0.96 -3.90
CA ASP A 5 -28.78 -1.87 -3.24
C ASP A 5 -28.93 -3.20 -4.02
N LEU A 6 -28.90 -3.13 -5.35
CA LEU A 6 -28.96 -4.32 -6.20
C LEU A 6 -27.73 -5.23 -5.96
N PHE A 7 -26.52 -4.67 -5.88
CA PHE A 7 -25.31 -5.43 -5.56
C PHE A 7 -25.38 -6.06 -4.17
N PHE A 8 -25.80 -5.30 -3.16
CA PHE A 8 -25.91 -5.83 -1.80
C PHE A 8 -27.00 -6.91 -1.68
N GLN A 9 -28.12 -6.74 -2.35
CA GLN A 9 -29.14 -7.79 -2.37
C GLN A 9 -28.70 -9.03 -3.14
N SER A 10 -27.88 -8.88 -4.16
CA SER A 10 -27.39 -10.00 -4.98
C SER A 10 -26.29 -10.81 -4.26
N VAL A 11 -25.21 -10.15 -3.84
CA VAL A 11 -24.00 -10.82 -3.32
C VAL A 11 -23.71 -10.49 -1.85
N GLY A 12 -24.58 -9.74 -1.19
CA GLY A 12 -24.45 -9.42 0.23
C GLY A 12 -23.18 -8.59 0.54
N LEU A 13 -22.55 -8.89 1.68
CA LEU A 13 -21.37 -8.17 2.16
C LEU A 13 -20.14 -8.29 1.24
N ILE A 14 -20.09 -9.31 0.38
CA ILE A 14 -19.02 -9.46 -0.62
C ILE A 14 -19.01 -8.31 -1.64
N ALA A 15 -20.13 -7.57 -1.78
CA ALA A 15 -20.19 -6.38 -2.62
C ALA A 15 -19.10 -5.34 -2.29
N TYR A 16 -18.70 -5.21 -1.02
CA TYR A 16 -17.60 -4.32 -0.63
C TYR A 16 -16.27 -4.76 -1.23
N LEU A 17 -15.99 -6.07 -1.15
CA LEU A 17 -14.77 -6.65 -1.71
C LEU A 17 -14.74 -6.50 -3.23
N LEU A 18 -15.90 -6.72 -3.88
CA LEU A 18 -16.07 -6.56 -5.32
C LEU A 18 -15.87 -5.12 -5.76
N SER A 19 -16.39 -4.15 -5.02
CA SER A 19 -16.15 -2.72 -5.28
C SER A 19 -14.67 -2.37 -5.19
N PHE A 20 -13.96 -2.92 -4.21
CA PHE A 20 -12.53 -2.72 -4.04
C PHE A 20 -11.73 -3.30 -5.22
N THR A 21 -12.06 -4.49 -5.69
CA THR A 21 -11.41 -5.06 -6.89
C THR A 21 -11.67 -4.27 -8.15
N LEU A 22 -12.87 -3.73 -8.33
CA LEU A 22 -13.18 -2.87 -9.47
C LEU A 22 -12.36 -1.58 -9.47
N ILE A 23 -12.15 -0.96 -8.29
CA ILE A 23 -11.28 0.20 -8.16
C ILE A 23 -9.84 -0.13 -8.55
N ILE A 24 -9.28 -1.23 -8.02
CA ILE A 24 -7.91 -1.66 -8.34
C ILE A 24 -7.78 -2.01 -9.83
N THR A 25 -8.77 -2.71 -10.38
CA THR A 25 -8.79 -3.04 -11.81
C THR A 25 -8.82 -1.78 -12.66
N GLY A 26 -9.64 -0.76 -12.29
CA GLY A 26 -9.66 0.54 -12.94
C GLY A 26 -8.29 1.22 -12.92
N ILE A 27 -7.63 1.29 -11.77
CA ILE A 27 -6.26 1.84 -11.65
C ILE A 27 -5.27 1.07 -12.53
N ASN A 28 -5.34 -0.26 -12.56
CA ASN A 28 -4.46 -1.10 -13.38
C ASN A 28 -4.64 -0.83 -14.87
N ILE A 29 -5.87 -0.61 -15.35
CA ILE A 29 -6.16 -0.27 -16.75
C ILE A 29 -5.47 1.03 -17.13
N PHE A 30 -5.64 2.08 -16.33
CA PHE A 30 -5.02 3.38 -16.60
C PHE A 30 -3.49 3.30 -16.61
N THR A 31 -2.91 2.46 -15.74
CA THR A 31 -1.45 2.36 -15.59
C THR A 31 -0.81 1.46 -16.64
N LYS A 32 -1.41 0.30 -16.95
CA LYS A 32 -0.79 -0.73 -17.81
C LYS A 32 -1.32 -0.75 -19.24
N LYS A 33 -2.50 -0.17 -19.49
CA LYS A 33 -3.20 -0.17 -20.78
C LYS A 33 -3.45 -1.58 -21.37
N GLU A 34 -3.45 -2.62 -20.55
CA GLU A 34 -3.67 -4.01 -20.96
C GLU A 34 -5.13 -4.39 -20.71
N PHE A 35 -5.95 -4.32 -21.75
CA PHE A 35 -7.39 -4.65 -21.66
C PHE A 35 -7.66 -6.13 -21.35
N PHE A 36 -6.75 -7.02 -21.70
CA PHE A 36 -6.94 -8.45 -21.47
C PHE A 36 -7.00 -8.80 -19.97
N LEU A 37 -6.27 -8.08 -19.15
CA LEU A 37 -6.30 -8.22 -17.68
C LEU A 37 -7.68 -7.94 -17.08
N ILE A 38 -8.53 -7.18 -17.77
CA ILE A 38 -9.89 -6.86 -17.28
C ILE A 38 -10.73 -8.12 -17.23
N ILE A 39 -10.72 -8.89 -18.32
CA ILE A 39 -11.53 -10.12 -18.44
C ILE A 39 -11.10 -11.12 -17.38
N GLU A 40 -9.80 -11.29 -17.20
CA GLU A 40 -9.24 -12.15 -16.16
C GLU A 40 -9.63 -11.69 -14.75
N ASN A 41 -9.48 -10.41 -14.44
CA ASN A 41 -9.84 -9.86 -13.14
C ASN A 41 -11.34 -9.98 -12.85
N ILE A 42 -12.20 -9.75 -13.82
CA ILE A 42 -13.65 -9.90 -13.68
C ILE A 42 -14.00 -11.37 -13.44
N PHE A 43 -13.41 -12.29 -14.21
CA PHE A 43 -13.66 -13.72 -14.06
C PHE A 43 -13.33 -14.21 -12.65
N PHE A 44 -12.13 -13.91 -12.16
CA PHE A 44 -11.74 -14.24 -10.79
C PHE A 44 -12.54 -13.46 -9.74
N GLY A 45 -12.99 -12.25 -10.08
CA GLY A 45 -13.91 -11.47 -9.28
C GLY A 45 -15.25 -12.18 -9.05
N ILE A 46 -15.81 -12.74 -10.09
CA ILE A 46 -17.03 -13.55 -9.99
C ILE A 46 -16.79 -14.82 -9.16
N LEU A 47 -15.66 -15.52 -9.37
CA LEU A 47 -15.35 -16.74 -8.62
C LEU A 47 -15.26 -16.49 -7.11
N TYR A 48 -14.47 -15.52 -6.66
CA TYR A 48 -14.40 -15.26 -5.21
C TYR A 48 -15.72 -14.71 -4.65
N SER A 49 -16.52 -14.01 -5.46
CA SER A 49 -17.86 -13.57 -5.03
C SER A 49 -18.78 -14.76 -4.76
N VAL A 50 -18.78 -15.75 -5.64
CA VAL A 50 -19.57 -16.98 -5.47
C VAL A 50 -19.17 -17.74 -4.20
N PHE A 51 -17.86 -17.97 -4.01
CA PHE A 51 -17.38 -18.64 -2.79
C PHE A 51 -17.59 -17.80 -1.53
N GLY A 52 -17.44 -16.48 -1.63
CA GLY A 52 -17.65 -15.57 -0.51
C GLY A 52 -19.11 -15.47 -0.07
N THR A 53 -20.05 -15.43 -1.02
CA THR A 53 -21.49 -15.44 -0.70
C THR A 53 -21.91 -16.75 -0.05
N LEU A 54 -21.40 -17.88 -0.55
CA LEU A 54 -21.63 -19.19 0.06
C LEU A 54 -21.10 -19.25 1.48
N PHE A 55 -19.86 -18.79 1.69
CA PHE A 55 -19.24 -18.75 3.00
C PHE A 55 -20.03 -17.90 4.01
N LEU A 56 -20.44 -16.69 3.61
CA LEU A 56 -21.24 -15.81 4.47
C LEU A 56 -22.62 -16.37 4.79
N THR A 57 -23.27 -17.02 3.82
CA THR A 57 -24.59 -17.60 4.05
C THR A 57 -24.50 -18.79 5.00
N PHE A 58 -23.49 -19.64 4.86
CA PHE A 58 -23.37 -20.84 5.67
C PHE A 58 -22.90 -20.55 7.11
N PHE A 59 -21.82 -19.82 7.26
CA PHE A 59 -21.18 -19.61 8.57
C PHE A 59 -21.70 -18.38 9.33
N TYR A 60 -22.19 -17.35 8.62
CA TYR A 60 -22.56 -16.05 9.22
C TYR A 60 -24.00 -15.64 8.92
N SER A 61 -24.89 -16.56 8.61
CA SER A 61 -26.29 -16.24 8.28
C SER A 61 -27.05 -15.56 9.41
N LYS A 62 -26.68 -15.81 10.67
CA LYS A 62 -27.40 -15.34 11.85
C LYS A 62 -26.82 -14.07 12.48
N ASP A 63 -25.56 -13.74 12.19
CA ASP A 63 -24.83 -12.72 12.96
C ASP A 63 -25.08 -11.28 12.47
N PHE A 64 -25.38 -11.08 11.19
CA PHE A 64 -25.66 -9.78 10.60
C PHE A 64 -26.80 -9.86 9.57
N THR A 65 -27.95 -9.38 9.93
CA THR A 65 -29.09 -9.31 9.01
C THR A 65 -29.30 -7.90 8.49
N PHE A 66 -28.35 -7.37 7.75
CA PHE A 66 -28.47 -6.02 7.19
C PHE A 66 -29.42 -5.92 6.00
N TYR A 67 -29.62 -7.00 5.26
CA TYR A 67 -30.42 -7.04 4.05
C TYR A 67 -31.46 -8.17 4.07
N ILE A 68 -32.52 -8.00 3.28
CA ILE A 68 -33.64 -8.94 3.19
C ILE A 68 -33.15 -10.36 2.84
N ASN A 69 -32.10 -10.46 2.04
CA ASN A 69 -31.52 -11.74 1.61
C ASN A 69 -30.36 -12.23 2.50
N GLY A 70 -30.13 -11.59 3.67
CA GLY A 70 -29.04 -11.97 4.58
C GLY A 70 -27.65 -11.55 4.09
N ASN A 71 -26.62 -12.01 4.80
CA ASN A 71 -25.22 -11.59 4.60
C ASN A 71 -24.62 -12.06 3.28
N GLY A 72 -25.00 -13.21 2.78
CA GLY A 72 -24.54 -13.75 1.49
C GLY A 72 -25.39 -13.31 0.30
N GLY A 73 -26.47 -12.55 0.53
CA GLY A 73 -27.37 -12.09 -0.52
C GLY A 73 -28.15 -13.23 -1.20
N PHE A 74 -28.82 -12.89 -2.31
CA PHE A 74 -29.62 -13.82 -3.09
C PHE A 74 -28.78 -15.00 -3.62
N VAL A 75 -27.57 -14.73 -4.12
CA VAL A 75 -26.67 -15.75 -4.67
C VAL A 75 -26.28 -16.76 -3.60
N GLY A 76 -25.91 -16.29 -2.41
CA GLY A 76 -25.56 -17.17 -1.30
C GLY A 76 -26.72 -18.07 -0.87
N ASN A 77 -27.94 -17.50 -0.74
CA ASN A 77 -29.14 -18.25 -0.39
C ASN A 77 -29.54 -19.28 -1.48
N TYR A 78 -29.26 -18.96 -2.73
CA TYR A 78 -29.50 -19.90 -3.84
C TYR A 78 -28.50 -21.07 -3.78
N LEU A 79 -27.21 -20.77 -3.56
CA LEU A 79 -26.15 -21.77 -3.46
C LEU A 79 -26.32 -22.69 -2.24
N ASP A 80 -26.81 -22.17 -1.12
CA ASP A 80 -27.12 -22.96 0.08
C ASP A 80 -28.15 -24.04 -0.15
N LYS A 81 -29.08 -23.81 -1.08
CA LYS A 81 -30.08 -24.82 -1.49
C LYS A 81 -29.57 -25.87 -2.48
N THR A 82 -28.33 -25.77 -2.92
CA THR A 82 -27.70 -26.70 -3.84
C THR A 82 -26.94 -27.82 -3.11
N PHE A 83 -26.39 -28.76 -3.88
CA PHE A 83 -25.55 -29.85 -3.34
C PHE A 83 -24.30 -29.35 -2.62
N LEU A 84 -23.88 -28.08 -2.85
CA LEU A 84 -22.71 -27.49 -2.18
C LEU A 84 -22.89 -27.43 -0.66
N ASN A 85 -24.10 -27.18 -0.18
CA ASN A 85 -24.40 -27.22 1.25
C ASN A 85 -24.10 -28.61 1.85
N SER A 86 -24.48 -29.66 1.17
CA SER A 86 -24.21 -31.05 1.64
C SER A 86 -22.71 -31.34 1.74
N PHE A 87 -21.90 -30.83 0.81
CA PHE A 87 -20.44 -30.95 0.91
C PHE A 87 -19.85 -30.20 2.10
N ILE A 88 -20.34 -29.01 2.39
CA ILE A 88 -19.85 -28.20 3.53
C ILE A 88 -20.22 -28.89 4.84
N GLN A 89 -21.42 -29.45 4.95
CA GLN A 89 -21.91 -30.14 6.16
C GLN A 89 -21.14 -31.41 6.51
N ILE A 90 -20.49 -32.08 5.54
CA ILE A 90 -19.71 -33.31 5.82
C ILE A 90 -18.56 -33.00 6.80
N ASN A 91 -17.88 -31.88 6.64
CA ASN A 91 -16.79 -31.44 7.51
C ASN A 91 -16.77 -29.91 7.59
N GLU A 92 -17.54 -29.33 8.50
CA GLU A 92 -17.71 -27.89 8.65
C GLU A 92 -16.37 -27.16 8.91
N ASP A 93 -15.56 -27.69 9.82
CA ASP A 93 -14.28 -27.06 10.17
C ASP A 93 -13.30 -27.01 8.99
N ILE A 94 -13.19 -28.11 8.25
CA ILE A 94 -12.31 -28.18 7.08
C ILE A 94 -12.84 -27.27 5.98
N SER A 95 -14.14 -27.30 5.73
CA SER A 95 -14.80 -26.47 4.72
C SER A 95 -14.65 -24.98 5.01
N TYR A 96 -14.68 -24.57 6.28
CA TYR A 96 -14.42 -23.19 6.71
C TYR A 96 -13.06 -22.70 6.22
N TYR A 97 -11.99 -23.42 6.52
CA TYR A 97 -10.63 -23.02 6.12
C TYR A 97 -10.42 -23.11 4.60
N ILE A 98 -10.97 -24.11 3.94
CA ILE A 98 -10.88 -24.25 2.49
C ILE A 98 -11.57 -23.09 1.78
N LEU A 99 -12.77 -22.70 2.20
CA LEU A 99 -13.48 -21.57 1.60
C LEU A 99 -12.74 -20.25 1.80
N ILE A 100 -12.22 -19.98 3.00
CA ILE A 100 -11.40 -18.78 3.24
C ILE A 100 -10.18 -18.78 2.32
N LEU A 101 -9.48 -19.91 2.19
CA LEU A 101 -8.30 -20.01 1.34
C LEU A 101 -8.65 -19.77 -0.12
N LEU A 102 -9.75 -20.34 -0.63
CA LEU A 102 -10.23 -20.13 -2.00
C LEU A 102 -10.62 -18.66 -2.25
N ILE A 103 -11.36 -18.04 -1.33
CA ILE A 103 -11.75 -16.64 -1.44
C ILE A 103 -10.49 -15.77 -1.52
N LEU A 104 -9.53 -15.97 -0.61
CA LEU A 104 -8.29 -15.21 -0.56
C LEU A 104 -7.45 -15.43 -1.82
N PHE A 105 -7.33 -16.68 -2.29
CA PHE A 105 -6.59 -17.02 -3.49
C PHE A 105 -7.19 -16.33 -4.73
N PHE A 106 -8.48 -16.48 -4.99
CA PHE A 106 -9.11 -15.86 -6.15
C PHE A 106 -9.18 -14.36 -6.05
N PHE A 107 -9.31 -13.79 -4.85
CA PHE A 107 -9.21 -12.36 -4.62
C PHE A 107 -7.83 -11.81 -5.00
N LEU A 108 -6.75 -12.45 -4.53
CA LEU A 108 -5.38 -12.03 -4.87
C LEU A 108 -5.10 -12.12 -6.38
N VAL A 109 -5.61 -13.17 -7.04
CA VAL A 109 -5.50 -13.30 -8.49
C VAL A 109 -6.30 -12.21 -9.19
N SER A 110 -7.53 -11.95 -8.75
CA SER A 110 -8.42 -10.92 -9.32
C SER A 110 -7.84 -9.51 -9.28
N ILE A 111 -7.08 -9.16 -8.24
CA ILE A 111 -6.40 -7.86 -8.17
C ILE A 111 -5.02 -7.87 -8.85
N ASN A 112 -4.64 -8.98 -9.49
CA ASN A 112 -3.32 -9.16 -10.12
C ASN A 112 -2.18 -8.85 -9.13
N PHE A 113 -2.30 -9.41 -7.92
CA PHE A 113 -1.38 -9.15 -6.83
C PHE A 113 -0.01 -9.76 -7.12
N ARG A 114 1.01 -8.90 -7.26
CA ARG A 114 2.41 -9.31 -7.42
C ARG A 114 3.16 -9.00 -6.11
N PRO A 115 3.48 -9.99 -5.29
CA PRO A 115 4.08 -9.78 -3.96
C PRO A 115 5.40 -9.01 -4.03
N ILE A 116 6.20 -9.23 -5.07
CA ILE A 116 7.49 -8.54 -5.27
C ILE A 116 7.28 -7.03 -5.49
N ASN A 117 6.28 -6.66 -6.30
CA ASN A 117 5.98 -5.24 -6.58
C ASN A 117 5.41 -4.56 -5.33
N PHE A 118 4.58 -5.26 -4.57
CA PHE A 118 4.04 -4.76 -3.30
C PHE A 118 5.13 -4.49 -2.28
N TYR A 119 6.07 -5.44 -2.09
CA TYR A 119 7.23 -5.25 -1.23
C TYR A 119 8.10 -4.06 -1.65
N ASN A 120 8.38 -3.92 -2.94
CA ASN A 120 9.17 -2.81 -3.47
C ASN A 120 8.47 -1.46 -3.28
N ASN A 121 7.14 -1.41 -3.42
CA ASN A 121 6.36 -0.19 -3.21
C ASN A 121 6.34 0.20 -1.73
N ILE A 122 6.15 -0.75 -0.81
CA ILE A 122 6.25 -0.50 0.63
C ILE A 122 7.64 0.01 0.99
N LYS A 123 8.72 -0.61 0.48
CA LYS A 123 10.09 -0.16 0.72
C LYS A 123 10.32 1.27 0.21
N LYS A 124 9.75 1.65 -0.95
CA LYS A 124 9.82 3.03 -1.44
C LYS A 124 9.11 4.01 -0.51
N ILE A 125 7.91 3.66 -0.02
CA ILE A 125 7.14 4.51 0.91
C ILE A 125 7.91 4.68 2.22
N ILE A 126 8.44 3.60 2.79
CA ILE A 126 9.24 3.65 4.02
C ILE A 126 10.48 4.53 3.80
N ASN A 127 11.20 4.36 2.67
CA ASN A 127 12.36 5.17 2.36
C ASN A 127 12.01 6.67 2.17
N LEU A 128 10.85 6.99 1.59
CA LEU A 128 10.38 8.37 1.48
C LEU A 128 10.09 8.97 2.86
N LEU A 129 9.44 8.22 3.74
CA LEU A 129 9.12 8.65 5.11
C LEU A 129 10.38 8.82 5.97
N THR A 130 11.34 7.90 5.84
CA THR A 130 12.62 7.97 6.58
C THR A 130 13.55 9.03 6.02
N LYS A 131 13.62 9.23 4.69
CA LYS A 131 14.44 10.25 4.05
C LYS A 131 13.96 11.66 4.38
N SER A 132 12.66 11.87 4.53
CA SER A 132 12.11 13.16 4.97
C SER A 132 12.51 13.51 6.41
N ARG A 133 12.77 12.49 7.25
CA ARG A 133 13.15 12.71 8.65
C ARG A 133 14.64 13.09 8.81
N ASN A 134 15.50 12.67 7.88
CA ASN A 134 16.94 12.93 7.94
C ASN A 134 17.38 14.26 7.29
N LYS A 135 16.50 14.91 6.49
CA LYS A 135 16.84 16.19 5.85
C LYS A 135 16.90 17.39 6.78
N ASN A 136 16.36 17.27 8.00
CA ASN A 136 16.27 18.44 8.89
C ASN A 136 17.47 18.67 9.80
N TYR A 137 18.52 17.86 9.75
CA TYR A 137 19.66 17.99 10.68
C TYR A 137 21.03 18.22 10.05
N THR A 138 21.19 18.13 8.72
CA THR A 138 22.52 18.22 8.10
C THR A 138 22.79 19.50 7.30
N ASP A 139 21.76 20.28 6.98
CA ASP A 139 21.94 21.43 6.06
C ASP A 139 22.26 22.79 6.75
N LYS A 140 22.43 22.78 8.08
CA LYS A 140 22.82 24.06 8.74
C LYS A 140 24.31 24.38 8.73
N SER A 141 25.16 23.38 8.48
CA SER A 141 26.62 23.58 8.42
C SER A 141 27.13 23.93 7.02
N GLU A 142 26.41 23.52 5.96
CA GLU A 142 26.81 23.86 4.58
C GLU A 142 26.37 25.28 4.16
N ILE A 143 25.26 25.79 4.71
CA ILE A 143 24.76 27.14 4.39
C ILE A 143 25.67 28.26 5.00
N ILE A 144 26.38 27.95 6.07
CA ILE A 144 27.26 28.91 6.71
C ILE A 144 28.57 29.08 5.93
N ASN A 145 29.04 28.05 5.22
CA ASN A 145 30.27 28.11 4.43
C ASN A 145 30.10 28.71 3.04
N GLU A 146 28.88 28.84 2.53
CA GLU A 146 28.63 29.35 1.18
C GLU A 146 28.32 30.86 1.16
N TYR A 147 28.09 31.48 2.32
CA TYR A 147 27.61 32.87 2.38
C TYR A 147 28.64 33.91 2.90
N ILE A 148 29.85 33.49 3.27
CA ILE A 148 30.90 34.47 3.70
C ILE A 148 32.10 34.26 2.79
N PRO A 149 32.36 35.17 1.83
CA PRO A 149 33.61 35.18 1.07
C PRO A 149 34.78 35.26 2.03
N GLN A 150 35.69 34.31 1.94
CA GLN A 150 36.87 34.25 2.85
C GLN A 150 37.75 35.53 2.83
N ASP A 151 37.59 36.32 1.80
CA ASP A 151 38.33 37.58 1.66
C ASP A 151 37.77 38.72 2.51
N GLU A 152 36.50 38.73 2.85
CA GLU A 152 35.89 39.70 3.76
C GLU A 152 36.25 39.45 5.24
N ILE A 153 36.42 38.20 5.63
CA ILE A 153 36.79 37.83 7.01
C ILE A 153 38.24 38.29 7.33
N LYS A 154 39.13 38.20 6.34
CA LYS A 154 40.53 38.68 6.53
C LYS A 154 40.61 40.15 6.74
N ASN A 155 39.76 40.94 6.10
CA ASN A 155 39.74 42.38 6.22
C ASN A 155 39.08 42.85 7.52
N LEU A 156 38.06 42.14 8.01
CA LEU A 156 37.37 42.49 9.27
C LEU A 156 38.18 42.18 10.54
N ILE A 157 39.07 41.16 10.47
CA ILE A 157 39.89 40.80 11.65
C ILE A 157 41.11 41.71 11.80
N GLN A 158 41.57 42.42 10.77
CA GLN A 158 42.77 43.23 10.79
C GLN A 158 42.55 44.67 11.24
N GLU A 159 41.34 45.23 11.17
CA GLU A 159 41.12 46.65 11.49
C GLU A 159 40.73 46.96 12.93
N ASP A 160 40.25 45.99 13.73
CA ASP A 160 39.65 46.30 15.02
C ASP A 160 40.43 45.85 16.28
N LEU A 161 41.68 45.33 16.15
CA LEU A 161 42.47 44.96 17.31
C LEU A 161 43.79 45.75 17.39
N PRO A 162 43.82 46.91 18.12
CA PRO A 162 45.00 47.79 18.19
C PRO A 162 46.17 47.27 19.03
N PHE A 163 46.17 46.05 19.50
CA PHE A 163 47.15 45.53 20.44
C PHE A 163 48.00 44.30 19.98
N ILE A 164 47.93 43.88 18.74
CA ILE A 164 48.81 42.80 18.24
C ILE A 164 49.86 43.43 17.31
N LYS A 165 51.01 43.78 17.85
CA LYS A 165 52.23 44.06 17.05
C LYS A 165 52.66 42.75 16.40
N ALA A 166 52.65 42.72 15.06
CA ALA A 166 53.21 41.60 14.31
C ALA A 166 54.72 41.48 14.56
N GLU A 167 55.15 40.51 15.31
CA GLU A 167 56.57 40.08 15.33
C GLU A 167 56.89 39.38 13.99
N ASN A 168 57.70 40.03 13.21
CA ASN A 168 58.34 39.48 12.04
C ASN A 168 59.28 38.35 12.43
N LYS A 169 58.85 37.11 12.37
CA LYS A 169 59.72 35.92 12.38
C LYS A 169 60.30 35.71 10.99
N SER A 170 61.59 36.04 10.87
CA SER A 170 62.44 35.73 9.74
C SER A 170 62.41 34.23 9.41
N GLU A 171 62.12 33.91 8.17
CA GLU A 171 62.21 32.55 7.61
C GLU A 171 63.66 32.07 7.59
N ASN A 172 63.99 31.11 8.46
CA ASN A 172 65.20 30.33 8.30
C ASN A 172 64.90 29.14 7.35
N LYS A 173 65.39 29.30 6.13
CA LYS A 173 65.44 28.19 5.14
C LYS A 173 66.44 27.14 5.61
N ILE A 174 65.99 25.99 6.08
CA ILE A 174 66.79 24.79 6.27
C ILE A 174 66.86 24.06 4.94
N LYS A 175 68.05 24.09 4.32
CA LYS A 175 68.43 23.21 3.19
C LYS A 175 68.79 21.83 3.73
N PHE A 176 68.06 20.82 3.32
CA PHE A 176 68.49 19.46 3.46
C PHE A 176 69.30 19.03 2.23
N LYS A 177 70.42 18.42 2.54
CA LYS A 177 71.41 17.84 1.63
C LYS A 177 71.02 16.38 1.37
#